data_d1b9a2de70d99031f0bb07f24759910d
#
_entry.id   d1b9a2de70d99031f0bb07f24759910d
#
_cell.length_a   1.000
_cell.length_b   1.000
_cell.length_c   1.000
_cell.angle_alpha   90.00
_cell.angle_beta   90.00
_cell.angle_gamma   90.00
#
_symmetry.space_group_name_H-M   'P 1'
#
loop_
_entity.id
_entity.type
_entity.pdbx_description
1 polymer ?
#
loop_
_entity_poly.entity_id
_entity_poly.type
_entity_poly.pdbx_seq_one_letter_code
_entity_poly.pdbx_strand_id
1 'polypeptide(L)'
;MKLIKLNKKDFKNFADKHPQITFHQTEEWANLKKVNNWQAHYVGLENDNDEIVAGAMILSKTLPIIKKKMFYSPRGFLINYNDKKLLETFTNELKKYIKKEQGIFVKIDPFVEYQEHDNDGNIVKDGYNNKSAVENLKKLGYKFFGFNLMQDTLQPRWMHVIETKNRTLDDVMKDMESKTRQILRKNERCGITTREITRDELPIFKDIMKHTSDRREFVDRPLSYYEAMWDNLHDSGILKILIAEIDFNIYEKNTIEEKEETEKSLKERIYKKDKGILKMNEKKFNSSNKQDEETIKRLEKQLEKIKELKKEYGDKEILGGILFLIYGNEVLSLHGGSHAKLMQFQSAYTIHFEGVKMAVEGNYNRYNFYGITGDFRKENPLYGLYLFKKSFGGHVVELIGEYDLIISKFWYNTYNIAFNLYHKLKNIKSSLKK
;
A
#
# COMPACT_ATOMS: atom_id res chain seq x y z
N MET A 1 -21.82 -20.56 -23.78
CA MET A 1 -21.32 -20.09 -22.48
C MET A 1 -22.48 -19.67 -21.57
N LYS A 2 -22.43 -20.00 -20.27
CA LYS A 2 -23.45 -19.64 -19.27
C LYS A 2 -22.79 -19.18 -17.96
N LEU A 3 -23.41 -18.25 -17.23
CA LEU A 3 -22.98 -17.86 -15.89
C LEU A 3 -23.53 -18.85 -14.85
N ILE A 4 -22.64 -19.42 -14.05
CA ILE A 4 -22.96 -20.35 -12.98
C ILE A 4 -22.53 -19.82 -11.61
N LYS A 5 -23.19 -20.29 -10.54
CA LYS A 5 -22.71 -20.09 -9.18
C LYS A 5 -21.58 -21.07 -8.91
N LEU A 6 -20.47 -20.57 -8.41
CA LEU A 6 -19.33 -21.39 -7.97
C LEU A 6 -19.39 -21.60 -6.46
N ASN A 7 -18.89 -22.73 -6.00
CA ASN A 7 -18.51 -22.85 -4.60
C ASN A 7 -17.17 -22.14 -4.38
N LYS A 8 -16.81 -21.93 -3.13
CA LYS A 8 -15.60 -21.19 -2.75
C LYS A 8 -14.31 -21.82 -3.28
N LYS A 9 -14.23 -23.15 -3.25
CA LYS A 9 -13.06 -23.92 -3.69
C LYS A 9 -12.86 -23.77 -5.21
N ASP A 10 -13.90 -23.91 -5.99
CA ASP A 10 -13.81 -23.82 -7.46
C ASP A 10 -13.51 -22.39 -7.89
N PHE A 11 -14.12 -21.38 -7.20
CA PHE A 11 -13.76 -19.99 -7.44
C PHE A 11 -12.29 -19.71 -7.11
N LYS A 12 -11.79 -20.19 -5.96
CA LYS A 12 -10.39 -20.03 -5.57
C LYS A 12 -9.43 -20.67 -6.59
N ASN A 13 -9.74 -21.91 -7.04
CA ASN A 13 -8.92 -22.61 -8.03
C ASN A 13 -8.81 -21.85 -9.37
N PHE A 14 -9.88 -21.16 -9.78
CA PHE A 14 -9.86 -20.29 -10.94
C PHE A 14 -9.12 -18.97 -10.66
N ALA A 15 -9.47 -18.32 -9.56
CA ALA A 15 -8.97 -16.99 -9.21
C ALA A 15 -7.45 -17.00 -9.01
N ASP A 16 -6.89 -17.97 -8.30
CA ASP A 16 -5.44 -18.08 -8.02
C ASP A 16 -4.59 -18.20 -9.29
N LYS A 17 -5.17 -18.65 -10.39
CA LYS A 17 -4.49 -18.75 -11.69
C LYS A 17 -4.65 -17.51 -12.56
N HIS A 18 -5.55 -16.59 -12.16
CA HIS A 18 -5.85 -15.43 -12.98
C HIS A 18 -4.81 -14.31 -12.78
N PRO A 19 -4.27 -13.70 -13.84
CA PRO A 19 -3.20 -12.70 -13.73
C PRO A 19 -3.60 -11.44 -12.97
N GLN A 20 -4.90 -11.13 -12.88
CA GLN A 20 -5.44 -9.97 -12.19
C GLN A 20 -5.92 -10.30 -10.77
N ILE A 21 -5.51 -11.43 -10.19
CA ILE A 21 -5.90 -11.81 -8.85
C ILE A 21 -5.37 -10.80 -7.81
N THR A 22 -6.23 -10.43 -6.88
CA THR A 22 -5.88 -9.63 -5.71
C THR A 22 -6.57 -10.19 -4.47
N PHE A 23 -6.08 -9.82 -3.29
CA PHE A 23 -6.70 -10.21 -2.02
C PHE A 23 -8.19 -9.80 -1.91
N HIS A 24 -8.63 -8.79 -2.67
CA HIS A 24 -10.03 -8.37 -2.71
C HIS A 24 -10.97 -9.40 -3.33
N GLN A 25 -10.46 -10.35 -4.08
CA GLN A 25 -11.20 -11.44 -4.73
C GLN A 25 -11.02 -12.78 -3.98
N THR A 26 -10.86 -12.73 -2.65
CA THR A 26 -10.66 -13.92 -1.79
C THR A 26 -11.84 -14.18 -0.88
N GLU A 27 -11.93 -15.42 -0.37
CA GLU A 27 -12.91 -15.80 0.65
C GLU A 27 -12.64 -15.06 1.97
N GLU A 28 -11.38 -14.91 2.34
CA GLU A 28 -10.93 -14.23 3.55
C GLU A 28 -11.40 -12.76 3.54
N TRP A 29 -11.24 -12.08 2.41
CA TRP A 29 -11.78 -10.73 2.25
C TRP A 29 -13.30 -10.70 2.31
N ALA A 30 -13.98 -11.66 1.70
CA ALA A 30 -15.43 -11.77 1.78
C ALA A 30 -15.91 -11.99 3.23
N ASN A 31 -15.19 -12.82 4.02
CA ASN A 31 -15.48 -13.04 5.43
C ASN A 31 -15.32 -11.76 6.26
N LEU A 32 -14.24 -11.01 6.05
CA LEU A 32 -14.05 -9.68 6.66
C LEU A 32 -15.22 -8.74 6.35
N LYS A 33 -15.75 -8.76 5.13
CA LYS A 33 -16.86 -7.88 4.73
C LYS A 33 -18.20 -8.28 5.32
N LYS A 34 -18.38 -9.54 5.77
CA LYS A 34 -19.59 -9.97 6.48
C LYS A 34 -19.84 -9.18 7.76
N VAL A 35 -18.79 -8.74 8.46
CA VAL A 35 -18.88 -7.89 9.66
C VAL A 35 -19.69 -6.61 9.39
N ASN A 36 -19.67 -6.12 8.15
CA ASN A 36 -20.41 -4.94 7.70
C ASN A 36 -21.68 -5.30 6.91
N ASN A 37 -22.25 -6.49 7.13
CA ASN A 37 -23.47 -6.99 6.48
C ASN A 37 -23.40 -7.10 4.94
N TRP A 38 -22.19 -7.42 4.41
CA TRP A 38 -22.05 -7.79 3.02
C TRP A 38 -22.17 -9.30 2.85
N GLN A 39 -22.83 -9.73 1.78
CA GLN A 39 -22.96 -11.13 1.39
C GLN A 39 -22.15 -11.38 0.12
N ALA A 40 -21.30 -12.39 0.12
CA ALA A 40 -20.50 -12.76 -1.05
C ALA A 40 -21.25 -13.72 -1.99
N HIS A 41 -21.04 -13.49 -3.28
CA HIS A 41 -21.49 -14.35 -4.39
C HIS A 41 -20.25 -14.69 -5.23
N TYR A 42 -20.03 -15.96 -5.49
CA TYR A 42 -18.98 -16.43 -6.37
C TYR A 42 -19.62 -16.90 -7.68
N VAL A 43 -19.23 -16.27 -8.78
CA VAL A 43 -19.78 -16.58 -10.11
C VAL A 43 -18.67 -16.86 -11.10
N GLY A 44 -18.92 -17.77 -12.04
CA GLY A 44 -18.02 -18.07 -13.14
C GLY A 44 -18.80 -18.13 -14.45
N LEU A 45 -18.16 -17.73 -15.55
CA LEU A 45 -18.64 -17.97 -16.90
C LEU A 45 -18.01 -19.26 -17.41
N GLU A 46 -18.84 -20.27 -17.63
CA GLU A 46 -18.45 -21.59 -18.12
C GLU A 46 -18.60 -21.63 -19.64
N ASN A 47 -17.59 -22.13 -20.34
CA ASN A 47 -17.62 -22.35 -21.78
C ASN A 47 -18.30 -23.69 -22.12
N ASP A 48 -18.32 -24.04 -23.40
CA ASP A 48 -18.97 -25.27 -23.88
C ASP A 48 -18.14 -26.54 -23.59
N ASN A 49 -16.94 -26.41 -23.03
CA ASN A 49 -16.08 -27.48 -22.55
C ASN A 49 -16.08 -27.60 -21.01
N ASP A 50 -17.03 -27.00 -20.33
CA ASP A 50 -17.16 -26.95 -18.86
C ASP A 50 -15.98 -26.26 -18.15
N GLU A 51 -15.24 -25.36 -18.85
CA GLU A 51 -14.13 -24.62 -18.28
C GLU A 51 -14.58 -23.21 -17.84
N ILE A 52 -14.09 -22.74 -16.70
CA ILE A 52 -14.33 -21.37 -16.23
C ILE A 52 -13.35 -20.41 -16.93
N VAL A 53 -13.89 -19.57 -17.79
CA VAL A 53 -13.10 -18.60 -18.60
C VAL A 53 -13.15 -17.16 -18.07
N ALA A 54 -14.06 -16.86 -17.17
CA ALA A 54 -14.15 -15.60 -16.43
C ALA A 54 -14.84 -15.81 -15.10
N GLY A 55 -14.60 -14.97 -14.11
CA GLY A 55 -15.25 -15.11 -12.81
C GLY A 55 -15.19 -13.83 -11.97
N ALA A 56 -15.98 -13.83 -10.89
CA ALA A 56 -15.95 -12.74 -9.93
C ALA A 56 -16.43 -13.17 -8.54
N MET A 57 -15.78 -12.67 -7.50
CA MET A 57 -16.37 -12.54 -6.20
C MET A 57 -17.10 -11.19 -6.15
N ILE A 58 -18.40 -11.23 -5.90
CA ILE A 58 -19.24 -10.04 -5.88
C ILE A 58 -19.90 -9.92 -4.52
N LEU A 59 -19.74 -8.79 -3.86
CA LEU A 59 -20.37 -8.48 -2.59
C LEU A 59 -21.74 -7.84 -2.83
N SER A 60 -22.76 -8.26 -2.09
CA SER A 60 -24.08 -7.61 -2.10
C SER A 60 -24.44 -7.07 -0.73
N LYS A 61 -25.15 -5.96 -0.72
CA LYS A 61 -25.72 -5.36 0.50
C LYS A 61 -27.15 -4.94 0.26
N THR A 62 -28.06 -5.37 1.15
CA THR A 62 -29.46 -4.94 1.09
C THR A 62 -29.56 -3.49 1.52
N LEU A 63 -30.25 -2.69 0.70
CA LEU A 63 -30.50 -1.29 0.97
C LEU A 63 -31.66 -1.15 1.96
N PRO A 64 -31.54 -0.26 2.95
CA PRO A 64 -32.65 0.03 3.86
C PRO A 64 -33.90 0.45 3.09
N ILE A 65 -35.08 0.14 3.61
CA ILE A 65 -36.40 0.58 3.13
C ILE A 65 -36.87 -0.14 1.85
N ILE A 66 -36.07 -0.17 0.77
CA ILE A 66 -36.51 -0.65 -0.56
C ILE A 66 -36.31 -2.15 -0.79
N LYS A 67 -35.72 -2.88 0.13
CA LYS A 67 -35.42 -4.33 0.04
C LYS A 67 -34.70 -4.75 -1.26
N LYS A 68 -34.05 -3.81 -1.95
CA LYS A 68 -33.20 -4.05 -3.12
C LYS A 68 -31.76 -4.14 -2.69
N LYS A 69 -30.89 -4.71 -3.55
CA LYS A 69 -29.48 -4.89 -3.26
C LYS A 69 -28.61 -4.02 -4.16
N MET A 70 -27.59 -3.43 -3.60
CA MET A 70 -26.42 -2.97 -4.34
C MET A 70 -25.38 -4.05 -4.40
N PHE A 71 -24.60 -4.11 -5.48
CA PHE A 71 -23.52 -5.06 -5.67
C PHE A 71 -22.20 -4.33 -5.90
N TYR A 72 -21.10 -4.94 -5.44
CA TYR A 72 -19.75 -4.43 -5.65
C TYR A 72 -18.78 -5.59 -5.86
N SER A 73 -18.04 -5.59 -6.95
CA SER A 73 -16.92 -6.51 -7.17
C SER A 73 -15.62 -5.75 -7.02
N PRO A 74 -15.00 -5.78 -5.81
CA PRO A 74 -13.77 -5.04 -5.56
C PRO A 74 -12.62 -5.62 -6.40
N ARG A 75 -11.96 -4.74 -7.17
CA ARG A 75 -10.87 -5.11 -8.09
C ARG A 75 -11.23 -6.19 -9.13
N GLY A 76 -12.53 -6.52 -9.23
CA GLY A 76 -13.05 -7.47 -10.22
C GLY A 76 -13.54 -6.74 -11.49
N PHE A 77 -13.87 -7.49 -12.54
CA PHE A 77 -13.96 -8.94 -12.57
C PHE A 77 -12.59 -9.57 -12.93
N LEU A 78 -12.45 -10.88 -12.72
CA LEU A 78 -11.33 -11.67 -13.22
C LEU A 78 -11.67 -12.13 -14.65
N ILE A 79 -11.32 -11.31 -15.65
CA ILE A 79 -11.67 -11.47 -17.06
C ILE A 79 -10.69 -10.70 -17.94
N ASN A 80 -10.49 -11.15 -19.18
CA ASN A 80 -9.80 -10.33 -20.17
C ASN A 80 -10.72 -9.21 -20.69
N TYR A 81 -10.56 -7.99 -20.21
CA TYR A 81 -11.34 -6.81 -20.60
C TYR A 81 -11.13 -6.39 -22.05
N ASN A 82 -10.04 -6.83 -22.69
CA ASN A 82 -9.77 -6.57 -24.11
C ASN A 82 -10.48 -7.58 -25.04
N ASP A 83 -10.91 -8.74 -24.51
CA ASP A 83 -11.76 -9.67 -25.25
C ASP A 83 -13.23 -9.18 -25.22
N LYS A 84 -13.61 -8.45 -26.26
CA LYS A 84 -14.93 -7.83 -26.37
C LYS A 84 -16.05 -8.86 -26.30
N LYS A 85 -15.92 -10.01 -26.97
CA LYS A 85 -16.97 -11.04 -27.04
C LYS A 85 -17.15 -11.73 -25.69
N LEU A 86 -16.07 -12.05 -25.01
CA LEU A 86 -16.07 -12.64 -23.67
C LEU A 86 -16.70 -11.68 -22.67
N LEU A 87 -16.25 -10.41 -22.67
CA LEU A 87 -16.76 -9.37 -21.77
C LEU A 87 -18.25 -9.09 -22.01
N GLU A 88 -18.72 -9.05 -23.27
CA GLU A 88 -20.12 -8.88 -23.62
C GLU A 88 -20.98 -10.04 -23.10
N THR A 89 -20.54 -11.28 -23.32
CA THR A 89 -21.23 -12.47 -22.85
C THR A 89 -21.34 -12.47 -21.33
N PHE A 90 -20.22 -12.25 -20.63
CA PHE A 90 -20.17 -12.16 -19.17
C PHE A 90 -21.11 -11.07 -18.65
N THR A 91 -21.07 -9.88 -19.23
CA THR A 91 -21.90 -8.73 -18.85
C THR A 91 -23.40 -9.05 -18.98
N ASN A 92 -23.80 -9.67 -20.09
CA ASN A 92 -25.20 -9.98 -20.35
C ASN A 92 -25.71 -11.06 -19.38
N GLU A 93 -24.95 -12.09 -19.13
CA GLU A 93 -25.31 -13.13 -18.17
C GLU A 93 -25.31 -12.59 -16.72
N LEU A 94 -24.35 -11.76 -16.38
CA LEU A 94 -24.29 -11.09 -15.08
C LEU A 94 -25.51 -10.19 -14.84
N LYS A 95 -25.96 -9.43 -15.85
CA LYS A 95 -27.20 -8.63 -15.75
C LYS A 95 -28.41 -9.50 -15.36
N LYS A 96 -28.56 -10.68 -15.97
CA LYS A 96 -29.65 -11.62 -15.65
C LYS A 96 -29.54 -12.12 -14.21
N TYR A 97 -28.31 -12.52 -13.80
CA TYR A 97 -28.04 -12.99 -12.45
C TYR A 97 -28.36 -11.93 -11.40
N ILE A 98 -27.83 -10.71 -11.55
CA ILE A 98 -28.03 -9.61 -10.60
C ILE A 98 -29.51 -9.20 -10.52
N LYS A 99 -30.25 -9.19 -11.65
CA LYS A 99 -31.68 -8.93 -11.67
C LYS A 99 -32.46 -9.97 -10.87
N LYS A 100 -32.13 -11.26 -11.00
CA LYS A 100 -32.71 -12.36 -10.21
C LYS A 100 -32.47 -12.19 -8.72
N GLU A 101 -31.26 -11.72 -8.34
CA GLU A 101 -30.88 -11.45 -6.94
C GLU A 101 -31.41 -10.09 -6.41
N GLN A 102 -32.36 -9.44 -7.11
CA GLN A 102 -32.94 -8.15 -6.73
C GLN A 102 -31.95 -6.98 -6.72
N GLY A 103 -30.88 -7.07 -7.51
CA GLY A 103 -29.86 -6.02 -7.62
C GLY A 103 -30.29 -4.85 -8.49
N ILE A 104 -29.83 -3.65 -8.15
CA ILE A 104 -30.11 -2.42 -8.87
C ILE A 104 -28.93 -1.98 -9.74
N PHE A 105 -27.71 -2.25 -9.31
CA PHE A 105 -26.46 -2.03 -10.06
C PHE A 105 -25.33 -2.88 -9.49
N VAL A 106 -24.26 -3.03 -10.27
CA VAL A 106 -22.97 -3.56 -9.82
C VAL A 106 -21.90 -2.49 -10.02
N LYS A 107 -21.25 -2.10 -8.95
CA LYS A 107 -20.04 -1.28 -9.02
C LYS A 107 -18.81 -2.17 -9.23
N ILE A 108 -17.89 -1.74 -10.07
CA ILE A 108 -16.57 -2.38 -10.27
C ILE A 108 -15.47 -1.34 -10.33
N ASP A 109 -14.27 -1.72 -9.93
CA ASP A 109 -13.03 -0.97 -10.04
C ASP A 109 -11.88 -1.90 -10.46
N PRO A 110 -11.90 -2.37 -11.73
CA PRO A 110 -11.05 -3.46 -12.19
C PRO A 110 -9.57 -3.23 -11.92
N PHE A 111 -8.86 -4.31 -11.53
CA PHE A 111 -7.41 -4.30 -11.35
C PHE A 111 -6.71 -4.45 -12.70
N VAL A 112 -6.94 -3.48 -13.57
CA VAL A 112 -6.39 -3.39 -14.93
C VAL A 112 -5.67 -2.07 -15.07
N GLU A 113 -4.40 -2.13 -15.39
CA GLU A 113 -3.57 -0.96 -15.64
C GLU A 113 -4.04 -0.27 -16.93
N TYR A 114 -4.13 1.07 -16.91
CA TYR A 114 -4.66 1.83 -18.03
C TYR A 114 -3.60 2.05 -19.10
N GLN A 115 -2.48 2.63 -18.71
CA GLN A 115 -1.33 2.89 -19.58
C GLN A 115 -0.04 2.88 -18.75
N GLU A 116 1.08 2.64 -19.42
CA GLU A 116 2.38 2.55 -18.78
C GLU A 116 2.90 3.92 -18.39
N HIS A 117 3.37 4.02 -17.14
CA HIS A 117 4.00 5.22 -16.58
C HIS A 117 5.41 4.91 -16.07
N ASP A 118 6.28 5.90 -16.12
CA ASP A 118 7.59 5.85 -15.49
C ASP A 118 7.51 6.21 -13.97
N ASN A 119 8.66 6.27 -13.31
CA ASN A 119 8.74 6.66 -11.90
C ASN A 119 8.33 8.11 -11.64
N ASP A 120 8.40 8.97 -12.64
CA ASP A 120 7.98 10.39 -12.58
C ASP A 120 6.49 10.59 -12.87
N GLY A 121 5.76 9.49 -13.16
CA GLY A 121 4.36 9.52 -13.54
C GLY A 121 4.12 9.99 -14.96
N ASN A 122 5.16 10.08 -15.79
CA ASN A 122 5.01 10.38 -17.22
C ASN A 122 4.58 9.12 -17.96
N ILE A 123 3.75 9.30 -19.00
CA ILE A 123 3.38 8.19 -19.89
C ILE A 123 4.62 7.75 -20.67
N VAL A 124 4.92 6.45 -20.63
CA VAL A 124 6.01 5.87 -21.40
C VAL A 124 5.64 5.86 -22.88
N LYS A 125 6.50 6.45 -23.72
CA LYS A 125 6.31 6.43 -25.15
C LYS A 125 6.38 4.99 -25.67
N ASP A 126 5.39 4.60 -26.47
CA ASP A 126 5.24 3.25 -27.02
C ASP A 126 5.07 2.15 -25.95
N GLY A 127 4.76 2.53 -24.70
CA GLY A 127 4.39 1.63 -23.63
C GLY A 127 3.00 0.99 -23.85
N TYR A 128 2.69 -0.01 -23.02
CA TYR A 128 1.37 -0.65 -23.10
C TYR A 128 0.25 0.34 -22.78
N ASN A 129 -0.94 0.07 -23.34
CA ASN A 129 -2.18 0.73 -22.93
C ASN A 129 -3.38 -0.20 -23.07
N ASN A 130 -4.35 -0.02 -22.19
CA ASN A 130 -5.61 -0.76 -22.18
C ASN A 130 -6.82 0.16 -22.44
N LYS A 131 -6.67 1.15 -23.31
CA LYS A 131 -7.77 2.03 -23.75
C LYS A 131 -8.95 1.24 -24.26
N SER A 132 -8.71 0.13 -24.96
CA SER A 132 -9.75 -0.78 -25.46
C SER A 132 -10.62 -1.35 -24.35
N ALA A 133 -10.06 -1.68 -23.17
CA ALA A 133 -10.82 -2.16 -22.01
C ALA A 133 -11.85 -1.11 -21.54
N VAL A 134 -11.43 0.16 -21.44
CA VAL A 134 -12.31 1.30 -21.10
C VAL A 134 -13.42 1.48 -22.13
N GLU A 135 -13.07 1.43 -23.42
CA GLU A 135 -14.04 1.57 -24.52
C GLU A 135 -15.02 0.41 -24.54
N ASN A 136 -14.56 -0.83 -24.34
CA ASN A 136 -15.43 -2.01 -24.28
C ASN A 136 -16.44 -1.91 -23.15
N LEU A 137 -16.03 -1.53 -21.95
CA LEU A 137 -16.94 -1.29 -20.83
C LEU A 137 -17.98 -0.21 -21.13
N LYS A 138 -17.55 0.94 -21.70
CA LYS A 138 -18.46 2.02 -22.09
C LYS A 138 -19.48 1.57 -23.16
N LYS A 139 -19.03 0.84 -24.19
CA LYS A 139 -19.90 0.30 -25.25
C LYS A 139 -20.93 -0.70 -24.72
N LEU A 140 -20.61 -1.44 -23.65
CA LEU A 140 -21.53 -2.37 -22.98
C LEU A 140 -22.48 -1.69 -21.97
N GLY A 141 -22.41 -0.36 -21.87
CA GLY A 141 -23.33 0.44 -21.07
C GLY A 141 -22.93 0.60 -19.61
N TYR A 142 -21.68 0.32 -19.27
CA TYR A 142 -21.17 0.68 -17.96
C TYR A 142 -21.03 2.21 -17.84
N LYS A 143 -21.56 2.76 -16.76
CA LYS A 143 -21.40 4.18 -16.43
C LYS A 143 -19.98 4.39 -15.87
N PHE A 144 -19.16 5.11 -16.59
CA PHE A 144 -17.80 5.47 -16.18
C PHE A 144 -17.81 6.72 -15.30
N PHE A 145 -17.02 6.72 -14.22
CA PHE A 145 -16.89 7.84 -13.27
C PHE A 145 -15.73 8.79 -13.57
N GLY A 146 -15.05 8.61 -14.67
CA GLY A 146 -13.91 9.46 -15.07
C GLY A 146 -12.56 8.95 -14.59
N PHE A 147 -11.54 9.68 -14.99
CA PHE A 147 -10.15 9.42 -14.61
C PHE A 147 -9.77 10.28 -13.41
N ASN A 148 -10.22 9.86 -12.22
CA ASN A 148 -9.94 10.58 -10.98
C ASN A 148 -8.43 10.63 -10.69
N LEU A 149 -7.94 11.80 -10.28
CA LEU A 149 -6.54 12.02 -9.92
C LEU A 149 -6.29 11.92 -8.41
N MET A 150 -7.34 12.15 -7.60
CA MET A 150 -7.25 12.12 -6.15
C MET A 150 -7.68 10.75 -5.59
N GLN A 151 -7.50 10.55 -4.28
CA GLN A 151 -7.89 9.32 -3.57
C GLN A 151 -9.36 9.37 -3.10
N ASP A 152 -10.26 9.84 -3.93
CA ASP A 152 -11.69 9.99 -3.69
C ASP A 152 -12.55 8.82 -4.21
N THR A 153 -11.89 7.74 -4.62
CA THR A 153 -12.47 6.48 -5.10
C THR A 153 -12.57 5.45 -3.97
N LEU A 154 -13.35 4.37 -4.18
CA LEU A 154 -13.46 3.26 -3.20
C LEU A 154 -12.10 2.58 -2.94
N GLN A 155 -11.31 2.44 -3.99
CA GLN A 155 -9.95 1.94 -3.96
C GLN A 155 -9.05 2.88 -4.75
N PRO A 156 -7.77 3.05 -4.39
CA PRO A 156 -6.86 3.93 -5.12
C PRO A 156 -6.78 3.57 -6.60
N ARG A 157 -6.99 4.56 -7.47
CA ARG A 157 -6.80 4.41 -8.90
C ARG A 157 -5.31 4.50 -9.28
N TRP A 158 -4.55 5.26 -8.53
CA TRP A 158 -3.13 5.48 -8.71
C TRP A 158 -2.33 4.82 -7.59
N MET A 159 -1.31 4.04 -7.95
CA MET A 159 -0.44 3.32 -7.03
C MET A 159 1.02 3.53 -7.42
N HIS A 160 1.93 3.23 -6.50
CA HIS A 160 3.36 3.16 -6.77
C HIS A 160 3.85 1.74 -6.48
N VAL A 161 4.59 1.15 -7.40
CA VAL A 161 5.05 -0.24 -7.31
C VAL A 161 6.52 -0.39 -7.65
N ILE A 162 7.15 -1.44 -7.12
CA ILE A 162 8.49 -1.88 -7.48
C ILE A 162 8.36 -3.31 -8.01
N GLU A 163 8.82 -3.56 -9.22
CA GLU A 163 8.91 -4.92 -9.75
C GLU A 163 10.03 -5.68 -9.02
N THR A 164 9.70 -6.86 -8.48
CA THR A 164 10.62 -7.64 -7.63
C THR A 164 10.88 -9.05 -8.16
N LYS A 165 10.05 -9.54 -9.07
CA LYS A 165 10.20 -10.90 -9.61
C LYS A 165 11.53 -11.12 -10.30
N ASN A 166 12.21 -12.21 -9.93
CA ASN A 166 13.50 -12.58 -10.48
C ASN A 166 14.60 -11.51 -10.30
N ARG A 167 14.47 -10.66 -9.27
CA ARG A 167 15.47 -9.65 -8.91
C ARG A 167 16.07 -9.97 -7.54
N THR A 168 17.33 -9.60 -7.38
CA THR A 168 17.99 -9.61 -6.07
C THR A 168 17.66 -8.33 -5.29
N LEU A 169 17.86 -8.36 -3.98
CA LEU A 169 17.70 -7.16 -3.15
C LEU A 169 18.66 -6.04 -3.58
N ASP A 170 19.90 -6.40 -3.96
CA ASP A 170 20.89 -5.46 -4.47
C ASP A 170 20.41 -4.77 -5.76
N ASP A 171 19.74 -5.49 -6.66
CA ASP A 171 19.22 -4.89 -7.88
C ASP A 171 18.12 -3.87 -7.58
N VAL A 172 17.22 -4.18 -6.63
CA VAL A 172 16.19 -3.24 -6.20
C VAL A 172 16.82 -2.04 -5.48
N MET A 173 17.82 -2.27 -4.66
CA MET A 173 18.52 -1.17 -3.96
C MET A 173 19.26 -0.23 -4.91
N LYS A 174 19.76 -0.70 -6.06
CA LYS A 174 20.42 0.17 -7.06
C LYS A 174 19.45 1.21 -7.62
N ASP A 175 18.16 0.85 -7.77
CA ASP A 175 17.13 1.75 -8.31
C ASP A 175 16.66 2.80 -7.27
N MET A 176 16.94 2.59 -5.99
CA MET A 176 16.58 3.55 -4.93
C MET A 176 17.41 4.82 -5.04
N GLU A 177 16.83 5.96 -4.70
CA GLU A 177 17.57 7.20 -4.54
C GLU A 177 18.73 7.03 -3.52
N SER A 178 19.85 7.71 -3.77
CA SER A 178 21.00 7.70 -2.86
C SER A 178 20.62 8.06 -1.41
N LYS A 179 19.71 9.05 -1.27
CA LYS A 179 19.21 9.48 0.03
C LYS A 179 18.44 8.36 0.75
N THR A 180 17.63 7.57 0.05
CA THR A 180 16.91 6.43 0.64
C THR A 180 17.87 5.41 1.19
N ARG A 181 18.89 5.01 0.41
CA ARG A 181 19.93 4.08 0.88
C ARG A 181 20.71 4.63 2.09
N GLN A 182 20.96 5.94 2.13
CA GLN A 182 21.61 6.59 3.29
C GLN A 182 20.73 6.53 4.54
N ILE A 183 19.41 6.76 4.41
CA ILE A 183 18.46 6.66 5.52
C ILE A 183 18.43 5.24 6.07
N LEU A 184 18.35 4.22 5.21
CA LEU A 184 18.35 2.81 5.62
C LEU A 184 19.61 2.46 6.43
N ARG A 185 20.79 2.80 5.93
CA ARG A 185 22.07 2.59 6.66
C ARG A 185 22.14 3.36 7.97
N LYS A 186 21.62 4.59 7.99
CA LYS A 186 21.53 5.39 9.22
C LYS A 186 20.64 4.70 10.25
N ASN A 187 19.47 4.22 9.83
CA ASN A 187 18.52 3.59 10.72
C ASN A 187 19.08 2.30 11.32
N GLU A 188 19.78 1.50 10.52
CA GLU A 188 20.50 0.31 11.00
C GLU A 188 21.52 0.68 12.08
N ARG A 189 22.35 1.72 11.85
CA ARG A 189 23.31 2.22 12.86
C ARG A 189 22.64 2.79 14.10
N CYS A 190 21.44 3.34 13.98
CA CYS A 190 20.64 3.79 15.11
C CYS A 190 19.99 2.63 15.91
N GLY A 191 20.25 1.36 15.57
CA GLY A 191 19.64 0.21 16.23
C GLY A 191 18.14 0.06 15.95
N ILE A 192 17.68 0.54 14.78
CA ILE A 192 16.27 0.39 14.38
C ILE A 192 16.11 -0.96 13.70
N THR A 193 15.25 -1.78 14.28
CA THR A 193 14.88 -3.10 13.76
C THR A 193 13.37 -3.19 13.53
N THR A 194 12.94 -4.21 12.78
CA THR A 194 11.52 -4.50 12.57
C THR A 194 11.18 -5.87 13.13
N ARG A 195 9.97 -6.00 13.64
CA ARG A 195 9.40 -7.29 14.03
C ARG A 195 7.91 -7.37 13.69
N GLU A 196 7.43 -8.59 13.52
CA GLU A 196 5.99 -8.86 13.43
C GLU A 196 5.37 -8.75 14.83
N ILE A 197 4.17 -8.17 14.91
CA ILE A 197 3.41 -8.12 16.17
C ILE A 197 2.59 -9.39 16.34
N THR A 198 2.16 -9.64 17.57
CA THR A 198 1.16 -10.65 17.90
C THR A 198 -0.25 -10.04 17.89
N ARG A 199 -1.30 -10.91 17.97
CA ARG A 199 -2.69 -10.44 18.04
C ARG A 199 -2.94 -9.50 19.23
N ASP A 200 -2.35 -9.81 20.37
CA ASP A 200 -2.53 -9.02 21.62
C ASP A 200 -1.85 -7.65 21.54
N GLU A 201 -0.93 -7.46 20.61
CA GLU A 201 -0.26 -6.19 20.35
C GLU A 201 -1.01 -5.30 19.33
N LEU A 202 -2.17 -5.72 18.81
CA LEU A 202 -3.00 -4.88 17.92
C LEU A 202 -3.34 -3.49 18.50
N PRO A 203 -3.54 -3.31 19.82
CA PRO A 203 -3.69 -1.98 20.42
C PRO A 203 -2.51 -1.05 20.14
N ILE A 204 -1.28 -1.57 20.10
CA ILE A 204 -0.06 -0.81 19.77
C ILE A 204 -0.14 -0.27 18.33
N PHE A 205 -0.47 -1.15 17.37
CA PHE A 205 -0.66 -0.73 15.98
C PHE A 205 -1.80 0.29 15.83
N LYS A 206 -2.90 0.10 16.57
CA LYS A 206 -4.01 1.05 16.60
C LYS A 206 -3.59 2.42 17.11
N ASP A 207 -2.74 2.50 18.11
CA ASP A 207 -2.24 3.78 18.65
C ASP A 207 -1.34 4.50 17.63
N ILE A 208 -0.45 3.78 16.94
CA ILE A 208 0.34 4.31 15.81
C ILE A 208 -0.57 4.91 14.72
N MET A 209 -1.65 4.21 14.38
CA MET A 209 -2.61 4.67 13.38
C MET A 209 -3.37 5.91 13.85
N LYS A 210 -3.74 5.99 15.14
CA LYS A 210 -4.37 7.16 15.74
C LYS A 210 -3.47 8.38 15.66
N HIS A 211 -2.22 8.28 16.08
CA HIS A 211 -1.24 9.38 15.96
C HIS A 211 -1.09 9.88 14.51
N THR A 212 -1.17 8.95 13.56
CA THR A 212 -1.06 9.30 12.13
C THR A 212 -2.33 9.96 11.62
N SER A 213 -3.51 9.48 12.02
CA SER A 213 -4.80 10.05 11.63
C SER A 213 -4.98 11.46 12.17
N ASP A 214 -4.61 11.70 13.42
CA ASP A 214 -4.68 13.02 14.05
C ASP A 214 -3.79 14.05 13.31
N ARG A 215 -2.60 13.62 12.87
CA ARG A 215 -1.66 14.46 12.12
C ARG A 215 -2.07 14.70 10.66
N ARG A 216 -2.72 13.71 10.01
CA ARG A 216 -3.04 13.73 8.58
C ARG A 216 -4.52 13.98 8.31
N GLU A 217 -5.32 14.21 9.36
CA GLU A 217 -6.75 14.55 9.29
C GLU A 217 -7.62 13.57 8.52
N PHE A 218 -7.33 12.27 8.61
CA PHE A 218 -8.20 11.23 8.05
C PHE A 218 -8.96 10.48 9.15
N VAL A 219 -10.05 9.81 8.78
CA VAL A 219 -10.84 9.00 9.71
C VAL A 219 -10.13 7.67 9.95
N ASP A 220 -9.62 7.49 11.16
CA ASP A 220 -9.00 6.25 11.59
C ASP A 220 -10.02 5.12 11.76
N ARG A 221 -9.56 3.88 11.61
CA ARG A 221 -10.38 2.68 11.83
C ARG A 221 -10.40 2.31 13.30
N PRO A 222 -11.54 1.80 13.84
CA PRO A 222 -11.58 1.30 15.21
C PRO A 222 -10.70 0.04 15.38
N LEU A 223 -10.29 -0.25 16.60
CA LEU A 223 -9.49 -1.46 16.91
C LEU A 223 -10.16 -2.73 16.38
N SER A 224 -11.47 -2.85 16.53
CA SER A 224 -12.26 -3.99 16.05
C SER A 224 -12.14 -4.24 14.53
N TYR A 225 -11.77 -3.23 13.74
CA TYR A 225 -11.48 -3.42 12.33
C TYR A 225 -10.16 -4.17 12.13
N TYR A 226 -9.11 -3.82 12.90
CA TYR A 226 -7.81 -4.50 12.82
C TYR A 226 -7.88 -5.91 13.41
N GLU A 227 -8.66 -6.10 14.48
CA GLU A 227 -8.96 -7.43 15.03
C GLU A 227 -9.67 -8.31 14.00
N ALA A 228 -10.70 -7.79 13.34
CA ALA A 228 -11.40 -8.52 12.28
C ALA A 228 -10.49 -8.82 11.07
N MET A 229 -9.57 -7.92 10.71
CA MET A 229 -8.56 -8.20 9.67
C MET A 229 -7.63 -9.34 10.10
N TRP A 230 -7.13 -9.29 11.34
CA TRP A 230 -6.28 -10.33 11.89
C TRP A 230 -6.99 -11.68 11.86
N ASP A 231 -8.16 -11.76 12.49
CA ASP A 231 -8.93 -13.01 12.64
C ASP A 231 -9.34 -13.66 11.31
N ASN A 232 -9.43 -12.88 10.21
CA ASN A 232 -9.83 -13.41 8.91
C ASN A 232 -8.67 -13.59 7.92
N LEU A 233 -7.50 -12.96 8.13
CA LEU A 233 -6.46 -12.89 7.10
C LEU A 233 -5.09 -13.39 7.58
N HIS A 234 -4.82 -13.40 8.91
CA HIS A 234 -3.49 -13.72 9.44
C HIS A 234 -3.15 -15.22 9.26
N ASP A 235 -4.03 -16.10 9.71
CA ASP A 235 -3.76 -17.56 9.70
C ASP A 235 -3.65 -18.13 8.27
N SER A 236 -4.22 -17.44 7.29
CA SER A 236 -4.04 -17.78 5.87
C SER A 236 -2.72 -17.26 5.27
N GLY A 237 -1.91 -16.54 6.05
CA GLY A 237 -0.67 -15.92 5.60
C GLY A 237 -0.86 -14.66 4.73
N ILE A 238 -2.10 -14.19 4.58
CA ILE A 238 -2.40 -13.00 3.76
C ILE A 238 -2.02 -11.70 4.48
N LEU A 239 -2.09 -11.68 5.82
CA LEU A 239 -1.83 -10.48 6.62
C LEU A 239 -0.57 -10.63 7.45
N LYS A 240 0.27 -9.59 7.42
CA LYS A 240 1.36 -9.35 8.38
C LYS A 240 1.34 -7.91 8.85
N ILE A 241 1.62 -7.69 10.13
CA ILE A 241 1.79 -6.34 10.67
C ILE A 241 3.20 -6.25 11.26
N LEU A 242 4.02 -5.39 10.69
CA LEU A 242 5.36 -5.11 11.19
C LEU A 242 5.38 -3.77 11.90
N ILE A 243 6.10 -3.72 13.02
CA ILE A 243 6.48 -2.48 13.70
C ILE A 243 7.99 -2.28 13.62
N ALA A 244 8.42 -1.02 13.62
CA ALA A 244 9.81 -0.65 13.80
C ALA A 244 10.04 -0.19 15.24
N GLU A 245 11.09 -0.69 15.84
CA GLU A 245 11.55 -0.34 17.20
C GLU A 245 12.97 0.21 17.13
N ILE A 246 13.28 1.22 17.94
CA ILE A 246 14.64 1.66 18.21
C ILE A 246 15.10 1.09 19.53
N ASP A 247 16.33 0.56 19.57
CA ASP A 247 17.05 0.21 20.78
C ASP A 247 18.11 1.28 21.08
N PHE A 248 17.84 2.13 22.05
CA PHE A 248 18.74 3.24 22.39
C PHE A 248 20.07 2.76 23.00
N ASN A 249 20.15 1.52 23.55
CA ASN A 249 21.42 0.95 24.01
C ASN A 249 22.32 0.61 22.81
N ILE A 250 21.73 0.02 21.77
CA ILE A 250 22.44 -0.24 20.51
C ILE A 250 22.86 1.08 19.85
N TYR A 251 21.95 2.07 19.82
CA TYR A 251 22.24 3.38 19.25
C TYR A 251 23.42 4.07 19.97
N GLU A 252 23.43 4.05 21.31
CA GLU A 252 24.49 4.60 22.14
C GLU A 252 25.81 3.87 21.86
N LYS A 253 25.81 2.53 21.92
CA LYS A 253 26.98 1.70 21.65
C LYS A 253 27.59 1.99 20.29
N ASN A 254 26.80 1.94 19.23
CA ASN A 254 27.29 2.19 17.86
C ASN A 254 27.82 3.62 17.69
N THR A 255 27.24 4.60 18.40
CA THR A 255 27.72 6.00 18.38
C THR A 255 29.05 6.16 19.12
N ILE A 256 29.25 5.43 20.22
CA ILE A 256 30.54 5.40 20.95
C ILE A 256 31.60 4.75 20.08
N GLU A 257 31.34 3.60 19.49
CA GLU A 257 32.26 2.90 18.59
C GLU A 257 32.67 3.77 17.40
N GLU A 258 31.74 4.45 16.71
CA GLU A 258 32.05 5.38 15.61
C GLU A 258 32.95 6.54 16.10
N LYS A 259 32.70 7.05 17.31
CA LYS A 259 33.52 8.11 17.91
C LYS A 259 34.94 7.63 18.18
N GLU A 260 35.10 6.47 18.85
CA GLU A 260 36.41 5.90 19.19
C GLU A 260 37.23 5.58 17.92
N GLU A 261 36.63 5.01 16.90
CA GLU A 261 37.26 4.75 15.61
C GLU A 261 37.74 6.05 14.93
N THR A 262 36.89 7.11 14.97
CA THR A 262 37.25 8.42 14.40
C THR A 262 38.40 9.06 15.16
N GLU A 263 38.40 9.02 16.51
CA GLU A 263 39.47 9.51 17.35
C GLU A 263 40.79 8.75 17.11
N LYS A 264 40.70 7.44 16.99
CA LYS A 264 41.87 6.58 16.69
C LYS A 264 42.46 6.94 15.32
N SER A 265 41.62 7.06 14.30
CA SER A 265 42.03 7.46 12.94
C SER A 265 42.74 8.81 12.93
N LEU A 266 42.18 9.80 13.65
CA LEU A 266 42.78 11.12 13.79
C LEU A 266 44.16 11.05 14.49
N LYS A 267 44.28 10.36 15.64
CA LYS A 267 45.54 10.17 16.38
C LYS A 267 46.59 9.47 15.54
N GLU A 268 46.22 8.39 14.84
CA GLU A 268 47.18 7.67 13.95
C GLU A 268 47.64 8.54 12.78
N ARG A 269 46.77 9.37 12.20
CA ARG A 269 47.13 10.28 11.10
C ARG A 269 48.11 11.34 11.57
N ILE A 270 47.92 11.94 12.75
CA ILE A 270 48.80 12.90 13.35
C ILE A 270 50.17 12.25 13.64
N TYR A 271 50.19 11.07 14.30
CA TYR A 271 51.39 10.32 14.60
C TYR A 271 52.21 10.00 13.33
N LYS A 272 51.56 9.54 12.25
CA LYS A 272 52.22 9.25 10.97
C LYS A 272 52.83 10.50 10.32
N LYS A 273 52.20 11.67 10.49
CA LYS A 273 52.74 12.94 10.02
C LYS A 273 54.00 13.33 10.80
N ASP A 274 53.94 13.26 12.13
CA ASP A 274 55.06 13.62 13.01
C ASP A 274 56.27 12.73 12.78
N LYS A 275 56.07 11.47 12.42
CA LYS A 275 57.14 10.53 12.06
C LYS A 275 57.61 10.64 10.60
N GLY A 276 57.03 11.54 9.80
CA GLY A 276 57.40 11.71 8.39
C GLY A 276 57.07 10.54 7.46
N ILE A 277 56.20 9.62 7.93
CA ILE A 277 55.77 8.42 7.17
C ILE A 277 54.40 8.55 6.48
N LEU A 278 53.74 9.69 6.67
CA LEU A 278 52.43 9.92 6.08
C LEU A 278 52.53 10.29 4.59
N LYS A 279 52.02 9.44 3.72
CA LYS A 279 51.92 9.68 2.27
C LYS A 279 50.66 10.49 1.91
N MET A 280 50.58 11.75 2.39
CA MET A 280 49.46 12.63 2.15
C MET A 280 49.94 14.08 2.06
N ASN A 281 49.35 14.89 1.14
CA ASN A 281 49.67 16.31 1.07
C ASN A 281 49.06 17.08 2.24
N GLU A 282 49.59 18.24 2.54
CA GLU A 282 49.20 19.06 3.71
C GLU A 282 47.74 19.52 3.65
N LYS A 283 47.27 19.90 2.46
CA LYS A 283 45.87 20.32 2.26
C LYS A 283 44.88 19.19 2.63
N LYS A 284 45.16 17.97 2.18
CA LYS A 284 44.34 16.78 2.47
C LYS A 284 44.42 16.40 3.94
N PHE A 285 45.60 16.49 4.56
CA PHE A 285 45.80 16.26 5.98
C PHE A 285 44.96 17.19 6.84
N ASN A 286 45.05 18.51 6.60
CA ASN A 286 44.26 19.51 7.35
C ASN A 286 42.76 19.34 7.15
N SER A 287 42.32 19.09 5.90
CA SER A 287 40.92 18.85 5.61
C SER A 287 40.37 17.61 6.31
N SER A 288 41.11 16.49 6.28
CA SER A 288 40.70 15.24 6.93
C SER A 288 40.62 15.37 8.45
N ASN A 289 41.61 16.04 9.07
CA ASN A 289 41.60 16.27 10.53
C ASN A 289 40.42 17.14 10.95
N LYS A 290 40.16 18.25 10.24
CA LYS A 290 39.00 19.10 10.49
C LYS A 290 37.70 18.33 10.38
N GLN A 291 37.55 17.45 9.36
CA GLN A 291 36.39 16.63 9.19
C GLN A 291 36.20 15.63 10.36
N ASP A 292 37.29 15.00 10.83
CA ASP A 292 37.21 14.09 11.96
C ASP A 292 36.86 14.81 13.26
N GLU A 293 37.46 15.99 13.53
CA GLU A 293 37.13 16.82 14.69
C GLU A 293 35.64 17.27 14.67
N GLU A 294 35.12 17.68 13.51
CA GLU A 294 33.71 18.03 13.36
C GLU A 294 32.81 16.80 13.58
N THR A 295 33.22 15.61 13.11
CA THR A 295 32.54 14.35 13.32
C THR A 295 32.50 13.98 14.79
N ILE A 296 33.62 14.06 15.51
CA ILE A 296 33.69 13.79 16.96
C ILE A 296 32.73 14.70 17.73
N LYS A 297 32.76 16.01 17.47
CA LYS A 297 31.82 16.97 18.10
C LYS A 297 30.35 16.66 17.81
N ARG A 298 30.04 16.23 16.58
CA ARG A 298 28.69 15.81 16.21
C ARG A 298 28.26 14.56 16.99
N LEU A 299 29.14 13.57 17.13
CA LEU A 299 28.88 12.32 17.86
C LEU A 299 28.71 12.56 19.37
N GLU A 300 29.47 13.49 19.97
CA GLU A 300 29.29 13.89 21.36
C GLU A 300 27.87 14.47 21.60
N LYS A 301 27.45 15.41 20.76
CA LYS A 301 26.07 15.96 20.83
C LYS A 301 25.01 14.88 20.61
N GLN A 302 25.30 13.90 19.74
CA GLN A 302 24.41 12.76 19.50
C GLN A 302 24.28 11.88 20.74
N LEU A 303 25.38 11.60 21.46
CA LEU A 303 25.37 10.86 22.73
C LEU A 303 24.55 11.56 23.82
N GLU A 304 24.68 12.88 23.95
CA GLU A 304 23.82 13.66 24.86
C GLU A 304 22.33 13.52 24.49
N LYS A 305 22.01 13.65 23.21
CA LYS A 305 20.65 13.47 22.71
C LYS A 305 20.09 12.06 22.96
N ILE A 306 20.90 11.02 22.81
CA ILE A 306 20.51 9.63 23.10
C ILE A 306 20.19 9.48 24.59
N LYS A 307 20.97 10.08 25.50
CA LYS A 307 20.68 10.06 26.93
C LYS A 307 19.36 10.73 27.29
N GLU A 308 19.04 11.87 26.64
CA GLU A 308 17.74 12.52 26.79
C GLU A 308 16.58 11.62 26.34
N LEU A 309 16.74 11.00 25.15
CA LEU A 309 15.73 10.09 24.59
C LEU A 309 15.53 8.86 25.49
N LYS A 310 16.62 8.27 26.02
CA LYS A 310 16.53 7.16 26.98
C LYS A 310 15.79 7.57 28.26
N LYS A 311 15.99 8.77 28.74
CA LYS A 311 15.29 9.30 29.91
C LYS A 311 13.79 9.50 29.64
N GLU A 312 13.41 9.91 28.42
CA GLU A 312 12.01 10.18 28.02
C GLU A 312 11.25 8.88 27.66
N TYR A 313 11.91 7.96 26.92
CA TYR A 313 11.26 6.79 26.31
C TYR A 313 11.72 5.44 26.86
N GLY A 314 12.73 5.40 27.75
CA GLY A 314 13.35 4.15 28.20
C GLY A 314 14.39 3.61 27.22
N ASP A 315 14.73 2.33 27.34
CA ASP A 315 15.76 1.68 26.53
C ASP A 315 15.29 1.38 25.11
N LYS A 316 14.00 1.22 24.89
CA LYS A 316 13.40 0.91 23.58
C LYS A 316 12.12 1.70 23.36
N GLU A 317 11.85 2.03 22.11
CA GLU A 317 10.60 2.71 21.75
C GLU A 317 10.13 2.30 20.35
N ILE A 318 8.81 2.23 20.17
CA ILE A 318 8.17 1.93 18.90
C ILE A 318 8.09 3.20 18.06
N LEU A 319 8.60 3.14 16.85
CA LEU A 319 8.69 4.28 15.93
C LEU A 319 7.53 4.36 14.93
N GLY A 320 6.93 3.23 14.60
CA GLY A 320 5.88 3.13 13.62
C GLY A 320 5.52 1.71 13.26
N GLY A 321 4.55 1.53 12.37
CA GLY A 321 4.10 0.22 11.93
C GLY A 321 3.40 0.24 10.59
N ILE A 322 3.43 -0.88 9.87
CA ILE A 322 2.73 -1.09 8.59
C ILE A 322 2.03 -2.45 8.61
N LEU A 323 0.78 -2.44 8.17
CA LEU A 323 -0.02 -3.61 7.85
C LEU A 323 0.18 -3.96 6.38
N PHE A 324 0.71 -5.15 6.13
CA PHE A 324 0.92 -5.70 4.80
C PHE A 324 -0.13 -6.73 4.45
N LEU A 325 -0.51 -6.79 3.18
CA LEU A 325 -1.26 -7.89 2.60
C LEU A 325 -0.41 -8.59 1.54
N ILE A 326 -0.32 -9.91 1.67
CA ILE A 326 0.53 -10.77 0.84
C ILE A 326 -0.38 -11.75 0.12
N TYR A 327 -0.66 -11.52 -1.16
CA TYR A 327 -1.55 -12.39 -1.91
C TYR A 327 -1.36 -12.28 -3.42
N GLY A 328 -1.55 -13.41 -4.10
CA GLY A 328 -1.39 -13.50 -5.55
C GLY A 328 0.03 -13.14 -5.96
N ASN A 329 0.17 -12.05 -6.69
CA ASN A 329 1.44 -11.65 -7.28
C ASN A 329 2.12 -10.50 -6.56
N GLU A 330 1.64 -10.05 -5.38
CA GLU A 330 2.18 -8.84 -4.74
C GLU A 330 2.24 -8.91 -3.20
N VAL A 331 3.18 -8.15 -2.65
CA VAL A 331 3.20 -7.70 -1.26
C VAL A 331 2.75 -6.25 -1.24
N LEU A 332 1.65 -5.96 -0.55
CA LEU A 332 0.99 -4.65 -0.56
C LEU A 332 1.00 -4.02 0.83
N SER A 333 1.46 -2.76 0.96
CA SER A 333 1.33 -1.99 2.20
C SER A 333 -0.02 -1.28 2.26
N LEU A 334 -0.96 -1.79 3.07
CA LEU A 334 -2.33 -1.29 3.10
C LEU A 334 -2.52 -0.09 4.04
N HIS A 335 -2.04 -0.22 5.27
CA HIS A 335 -2.13 0.81 6.31
C HIS A 335 -0.79 0.99 6.99
N GLY A 336 -0.38 2.23 7.23
CA GLY A 336 0.88 2.51 7.90
C GLY A 336 0.88 3.84 8.62
N GLY A 337 1.65 3.91 9.69
CA GLY A 337 1.80 5.10 10.50
C GLY A 337 3.14 5.18 11.20
N SER A 338 3.43 6.37 11.75
CA SER A 338 4.65 6.63 12.50
C SER A 338 4.33 7.47 13.74
N HIS A 339 5.09 7.22 14.81
CA HIS A 339 5.02 8.01 16.03
C HIS A 339 5.39 9.47 15.76
N ALA A 340 4.54 10.41 16.14
CA ALA A 340 4.68 11.82 15.76
C ALA A 340 5.96 12.47 16.30
N LYS A 341 6.35 12.16 17.54
CA LYS A 341 7.50 12.76 18.22
C LYS A 341 8.86 12.21 17.76
N LEU A 342 8.90 11.04 17.11
CA LEU A 342 10.12 10.34 16.72
C LEU A 342 10.31 10.27 15.20
N MET A 343 9.68 11.18 14.45
CA MET A 343 9.74 11.21 12.98
C MET A 343 11.12 11.48 12.42
N GLN A 344 12.07 12.04 13.21
CA GLN A 344 13.47 12.24 12.80
C GLN A 344 14.20 10.93 12.47
N PHE A 345 13.71 9.80 12.98
CA PHE A 345 14.25 8.47 12.66
C PHE A 345 13.76 7.91 11.32
N GLN A 346 12.70 8.51 10.74
CA GLN A 346 12.20 8.10 9.42
C GLN A 346 11.96 6.58 9.30
N SER A 347 11.44 5.95 10.34
CA SER A 347 11.26 4.49 10.46
C SER A 347 10.43 3.87 9.32
N ALA A 348 9.54 4.66 8.69
CA ALA A 348 8.77 4.22 7.54
C ALA A 348 9.65 3.66 6.40
N TYR A 349 10.86 4.22 6.20
CA TYR A 349 11.81 3.68 5.22
C TYR A 349 12.22 2.24 5.55
N THR A 350 12.55 1.98 6.82
CA THR A 350 12.95 0.64 7.27
C THR A 350 11.81 -0.37 7.13
N ILE A 351 10.58 0.00 7.55
CA ILE A 351 9.45 -0.94 7.48
C ILE A 351 9.06 -1.22 6.03
N HIS A 352 9.04 -0.20 5.15
CA HIS A 352 8.78 -0.43 3.73
C HIS A 352 9.89 -1.25 3.06
N PHE A 353 11.14 -1.07 3.48
CA PHE A 353 12.25 -1.88 2.97
C PHE A 353 12.11 -3.36 3.35
N GLU A 354 11.63 -3.67 4.55
CA GLU A 354 11.27 -5.05 4.92
C GLU A 354 10.13 -5.60 4.04
N GLY A 355 9.15 -4.77 3.70
CA GLY A 355 8.12 -5.14 2.72
C GLY A 355 8.69 -5.46 1.33
N VAL A 356 9.64 -4.66 0.85
CA VAL A 356 10.37 -4.92 -0.41
C VAL A 356 11.16 -6.23 -0.30
N LYS A 357 11.83 -6.46 0.81
CA LYS A 357 12.60 -7.68 1.08
C LYS A 357 11.69 -8.92 1.07
N MET A 358 10.54 -8.86 1.73
CA MET A 358 9.53 -9.93 1.66
C MET A 358 9.08 -10.22 0.21
N ALA A 359 8.93 -9.17 -0.61
CA ALA A 359 8.52 -9.35 -2.00
C ALA A 359 9.62 -10.00 -2.85
N VAL A 360 10.88 -9.63 -2.66
CA VAL A 360 12.05 -10.22 -3.34
C VAL A 360 12.25 -11.68 -2.91
N GLU A 361 12.30 -11.94 -1.59
CA GLU A 361 12.56 -13.27 -1.04
C GLU A 361 11.43 -14.28 -1.37
N GLY A 362 10.18 -13.81 -1.38
CA GLY A 362 9.02 -14.60 -1.79
C GLY A 362 8.85 -14.73 -3.31
N ASN A 363 9.74 -14.11 -4.10
CA ASN A 363 9.68 -14.04 -5.57
C ASN A 363 8.30 -13.57 -6.10
N TYR A 364 7.66 -12.65 -5.38
CA TYR A 364 6.44 -11.98 -5.85
C TYR A 364 6.75 -11.09 -7.06
N ASN A 365 5.73 -10.84 -7.89
CA ASN A 365 5.93 -9.97 -9.05
C ASN A 365 6.34 -8.56 -8.62
N ARG A 366 5.72 -8.03 -7.53
CA ARG A 366 5.97 -6.67 -7.12
C ARG A 366 5.73 -6.40 -5.63
N TYR A 367 6.36 -5.36 -5.14
CA TYR A 367 5.99 -4.66 -3.92
C TYR A 367 5.12 -3.46 -4.27
N ASN A 368 3.95 -3.35 -3.64
CA ASN A 368 2.96 -2.31 -3.90
C ASN A 368 2.84 -1.37 -2.69
N PHE A 369 3.29 -0.13 -2.86
CA PHE A 369 3.13 0.92 -1.83
C PHE A 369 1.67 1.39 -1.64
N TYR A 370 0.73 0.87 -2.44
CA TYR A 370 -0.65 1.29 -2.50
C TYR A 370 -0.83 2.75 -2.94
N GLY A 371 -1.95 3.37 -2.55
CA GLY A 371 -2.44 4.62 -3.10
C GLY A 371 -1.46 5.80 -3.10
N ILE A 372 -1.37 6.47 -4.26
CA ILE A 372 -0.77 7.78 -4.45
C ILE A 372 -1.79 8.71 -5.11
N THR A 373 -1.43 9.97 -5.29
CA THR A 373 -2.16 10.89 -6.15
C THR A 373 -1.76 10.70 -7.62
N GLY A 374 -2.65 10.95 -8.56
CA GLY A 374 -2.33 11.13 -9.98
C GLY A 374 -2.04 12.59 -10.35
N ASP A 375 -2.07 13.51 -9.39
CA ASP A 375 -1.65 14.89 -9.55
C ASP A 375 -0.24 15.07 -8.96
N PHE A 376 0.77 15.04 -9.82
CA PHE A 376 2.19 15.10 -9.45
C PHE A 376 2.74 16.52 -9.31
N ARG A 377 1.89 17.55 -9.25
CA ARG A 377 2.31 18.93 -9.02
C ARG A 377 2.73 19.14 -7.56
N LYS A 378 3.72 20.03 -7.34
CA LYS A 378 4.29 20.30 -6.00
C LYS A 378 3.29 20.88 -5.01
N GLU A 379 2.28 21.58 -5.51
CA GLU A 379 1.21 22.19 -4.73
C GLU A 379 0.20 21.18 -4.17
N ASN A 380 0.22 19.94 -4.68
CA ASN A 380 -0.68 18.90 -4.19
C ASN A 380 -0.31 18.48 -2.77
N PRO A 381 -1.24 18.46 -1.81
CA PRO A 381 -0.97 18.02 -0.43
C PRO A 381 -0.40 16.61 -0.30
N LEU A 382 -0.67 15.73 -1.27
CA LEU A 382 -0.18 14.35 -1.32
C LEU A 382 1.15 14.20 -2.08
N TYR A 383 1.72 15.29 -2.60
CA TYR A 383 2.97 15.26 -3.34
C TYR A 383 4.13 14.68 -2.52
N GLY A 384 4.23 15.05 -1.23
CA GLY A 384 5.25 14.50 -0.33
C GLY A 384 5.13 12.99 -0.11
N LEU A 385 3.91 12.43 -0.11
CA LEU A 385 3.69 10.98 -0.03
C LEU A 385 4.15 10.28 -1.31
N TYR A 386 3.87 10.88 -2.46
CA TYR A 386 4.36 10.38 -3.75
C TYR A 386 5.89 10.38 -3.81
N LEU A 387 6.55 11.50 -3.45
CA LEU A 387 8.01 11.59 -3.42
C LEU A 387 8.66 10.53 -2.51
N PHE A 388 8.06 10.31 -1.34
CA PHE A 388 8.51 9.27 -0.42
C PHE A 388 8.51 7.89 -1.10
N LYS A 389 7.40 7.49 -1.74
CA LYS A 389 7.29 6.19 -2.41
C LYS A 389 8.20 6.10 -3.64
N LYS A 390 8.23 7.14 -4.44
CA LYS A 390 9.11 7.30 -5.60
C LYS A 390 10.60 7.10 -5.26
N SER A 391 11.02 7.55 -4.08
CA SER A 391 12.43 7.49 -3.65
C SER A 391 12.97 6.05 -3.50
N PHE A 392 12.10 5.06 -3.47
CA PHE A 392 12.46 3.64 -3.47
C PHE A 392 12.71 3.07 -4.89
N GLY A 393 12.56 3.87 -5.94
CA GLY A 393 12.58 3.40 -7.34
C GLY A 393 11.22 2.84 -7.75
N GLY A 394 11.17 2.12 -8.87
CA GLY A 394 9.93 1.54 -9.39
C GLY A 394 9.19 2.46 -10.37
N HIS A 395 7.86 2.36 -10.42
CA HIS A 395 7.05 3.13 -11.35
C HIS A 395 5.63 3.37 -10.82
N VAL A 396 4.93 4.28 -11.48
CA VAL A 396 3.53 4.62 -11.20
C VAL A 396 2.60 3.68 -11.96
N VAL A 397 1.57 3.19 -11.29
CA VAL A 397 0.48 2.41 -11.88
C VAL A 397 -0.80 3.22 -11.85
N GLU A 398 -1.44 3.34 -13.02
CA GLU A 398 -2.73 3.96 -13.23
C GLU A 398 -3.75 2.89 -13.63
N LEU A 399 -4.84 2.71 -12.87
CA LEU A 399 -5.89 1.75 -13.20
C LEU A 399 -6.99 2.38 -14.08
N ILE A 400 -7.77 1.54 -14.77
CA ILE A 400 -8.84 1.98 -15.70
C ILE A 400 -10.03 2.69 -15.03
N GLY A 401 -10.09 2.72 -13.68
CA GLY A 401 -11.08 3.50 -12.93
C GLY A 401 -12.32 2.72 -12.49
N GLU A 402 -13.37 3.45 -12.07
CA GLU A 402 -14.60 2.90 -11.51
C GLU A 402 -15.75 2.95 -12.51
N TYR A 403 -16.62 1.93 -12.44
CA TYR A 403 -17.77 1.80 -13.31
C TYR A 403 -18.99 1.25 -12.56
N ASP A 404 -20.20 1.68 -12.96
CA ASP A 404 -21.45 1.06 -12.53
C ASP A 404 -22.16 0.38 -13.70
N LEU A 405 -22.42 -0.92 -13.58
CA LEU A 405 -23.34 -1.64 -14.45
C LEU A 405 -24.76 -1.48 -13.91
N ILE A 406 -25.54 -0.64 -14.56
CA ILE A 406 -26.90 -0.31 -14.12
C ILE A 406 -27.88 -1.39 -14.58
N ILE A 407 -28.58 -2.03 -13.63
CA ILE A 407 -29.59 -3.06 -13.89
C ILE A 407 -31.00 -2.44 -13.95
N SER A 408 -31.28 -1.49 -13.04
CA SER A 408 -32.57 -0.76 -13.00
C SER A 408 -32.33 0.73 -12.90
N LYS A 409 -32.59 1.48 -13.98
CA LYS A 409 -32.40 2.94 -14.03
C LYS A 409 -33.25 3.66 -12.96
N PHE A 410 -34.51 3.23 -12.78
CA PHE A 410 -35.39 3.82 -11.79
C PHE A 410 -34.81 3.71 -10.36
N TRP A 411 -34.51 2.49 -9.93
CA TRP A 411 -33.95 2.27 -8.58
C TRP A 411 -32.56 2.84 -8.39
N TYR A 412 -31.74 2.87 -9.44
CA TYR A 412 -30.41 3.48 -9.40
C TYR A 412 -30.49 5.00 -9.18
N ASN A 413 -31.41 5.71 -9.85
CA ASN A 413 -31.63 7.15 -9.66
C ASN A 413 -32.16 7.43 -8.26
N THR A 414 -33.14 6.65 -7.79
CA THR A 414 -33.67 6.76 -6.42
C THR A 414 -32.59 6.58 -5.37
N TYR A 415 -31.73 5.55 -5.55
CA TYR A 415 -30.59 5.31 -4.66
C TYR A 415 -29.64 6.52 -4.63
N ASN A 416 -29.25 7.06 -5.77
CA ASN A 416 -28.33 8.18 -5.83
C ASN A 416 -28.91 9.45 -5.18
N ILE A 417 -30.20 9.72 -5.36
CA ILE A 417 -30.87 10.86 -4.69
C ILE A 417 -30.84 10.66 -3.16
N ALA A 418 -31.21 9.49 -2.68
CA ALA A 418 -31.24 9.17 -1.26
C ALA A 418 -29.82 9.21 -0.64
N PHE A 419 -28.82 8.70 -1.34
CA PHE A 419 -27.43 8.70 -0.92
C PHE A 419 -26.88 10.13 -0.81
N ASN A 420 -27.13 10.98 -1.80
CA ASN A 420 -26.71 12.38 -1.79
C ASN A 420 -27.38 13.19 -0.67
N LEU A 421 -28.67 12.96 -0.44
CA LEU A 421 -29.40 13.59 0.67
C LEU A 421 -28.83 13.17 2.03
N TYR A 422 -28.58 11.88 2.22
CA TYR A 422 -27.97 11.35 3.45
C TYR A 422 -26.61 12.01 3.73
N HIS A 423 -25.73 12.10 2.73
CA HIS A 423 -24.43 12.73 2.89
C HIS A 423 -24.51 14.22 3.18
N LYS A 424 -25.44 14.96 2.53
CA LYS A 424 -25.69 16.38 2.85
C LYS A 424 -26.12 16.56 4.31
N LEU A 425 -27.06 15.75 4.79
CA LEU A 425 -27.53 15.81 6.18
C LEU A 425 -26.43 15.42 7.19
N LYS A 426 -25.60 14.43 6.87
CA LYS A 426 -24.46 14.05 7.73
C LYS A 426 -23.44 15.17 7.83
N ASN A 427 -23.11 15.84 6.73
CA ASN A 427 -22.16 16.97 6.71
C ASN A 427 -22.70 18.16 7.51
N ILE A 428 -23.99 18.49 7.41
CA ILE A 428 -24.64 19.54 8.20
C ILE A 428 -24.56 19.20 9.71
N LYS A 429 -24.84 17.94 10.09
CA LYS A 429 -24.71 17.51 11.50
C LYS A 429 -23.27 17.57 12.03
N SER A 430 -22.28 17.34 11.19
CA SER A 430 -20.87 17.42 11.59
C SER A 430 -20.40 18.88 11.73
N SER A 431 -20.89 19.80 10.88
CA SER A 431 -20.59 21.23 10.99
C SER A 431 -21.28 21.93 12.18
N LEU A 432 -22.40 21.39 12.65
CA LEU A 432 -23.10 21.88 13.85
C LEU A 432 -22.50 21.34 15.17
N LYS A 433 -21.58 20.37 15.10
CA LYS A 433 -20.88 19.81 16.26
C LYS A 433 -19.46 20.36 16.45
N LYS A 434 -18.99 21.16 15.53
CA LYS A 434 -17.76 21.97 15.63
C LYS A 434 -18.11 23.37 16.09
#